data_79ace57d62ef60cc4a74963eed303999
#
_entry.id   79ace57d62ef60cc4a74963eed303999
#
_cell.length_a   1.000
_cell.length_b   1.000
_cell.length_c   1.000
_cell.angle_alpha   90.00
_cell.angle_beta   90.00
_cell.angle_gamma   90.00
#
_symmetry.space_group_name_H-M   'P 1'
#
loop_
_entity.id
_entity.type
_entity.pdbx_description
1 polymer ?
#
loop_
_entity_poly.entity_id
_entity_poly.type
_entity_poly.pdbx_seq_one_letter_code
_entity_poly.pdbx_strand_id
1 'polypeptide(L)'
;MRRLLLAALLCCAHGPVAPPGFGLSKERAVEVCLPPGEKAYLEGLRCPGGAAPRPRRVGSIGSRQEPSDPNDPRILIQMDPERPLAPGEPDLHIVDAFEAHCPGAVYTLFFDMYHCPALPQPAPDGLGR
;
A
#
# COMPACT_ATOMS: atom_id res chain seq x y z
N MET A 1 17.71 33.19 42.44
CA MET A 1 17.82 31.90 41.76
C MET A 1 16.61 31.71 40.81
N ARG A 2 16.83 31.91 39.51
CA ARG A 2 15.78 31.73 38.48
C ARG A 2 15.84 30.28 38.00
N ARG A 3 14.80 29.53 38.25
CA ARG A 3 14.61 28.18 37.71
C ARG A 3 14.10 28.30 36.26
N LEU A 4 14.94 27.99 35.29
CA LEU A 4 14.51 27.79 33.90
C LEU A 4 13.78 26.46 33.80
N LEU A 5 12.47 26.52 33.54
CA LEU A 5 11.69 25.38 33.11
C LEU A 5 11.96 25.14 31.60
N LEU A 6 12.73 24.12 31.28
CA LEU A 6 12.81 23.60 29.92
C LEU A 6 11.49 22.88 29.62
N ALA A 7 10.65 23.51 28.82
CA ALA A 7 9.51 22.82 28.19
C ALA A 7 10.06 21.95 27.04
N ALA A 8 10.09 20.65 27.25
CA ALA A 8 10.36 19.69 26.18
C ALA A 8 9.15 19.66 25.23
N LEU A 9 9.29 20.26 24.06
CA LEU A 9 8.35 20.06 22.96
C LEU A 9 8.49 18.59 22.48
N LEU A 10 7.55 17.74 22.87
CA LEU A 10 7.37 16.46 22.21
C LEU A 10 6.82 16.74 20.81
N CYS A 11 7.69 16.75 19.80
CA CYS A 11 7.30 16.65 18.41
C CYS A 11 6.72 15.24 18.20
N CYS A 12 5.38 15.11 18.23
CA CYS A 12 4.70 13.94 17.72
C CYS A 12 4.95 13.89 16.21
N ALA A 13 5.92 13.09 15.78
CA ALA A 13 6.09 12.75 14.37
C ALA A 13 4.88 11.93 13.96
N HIS A 14 3.88 12.58 13.41
CA HIS A 14 2.78 11.90 12.73
C HIS A 14 3.33 11.39 11.40
N GLY A 15 3.33 10.07 11.20
CA GLY A 15 3.61 9.46 9.91
C GLY A 15 2.63 9.95 8.84
N PRO A 16 2.90 9.69 7.53
CA PRO A 16 2.04 10.13 6.46
C PRO A 16 0.63 9.58 6.66
N VAL A 17 -0.37 10.47 6.65
CA VAL A 17 -1.79 10.09 6.75
C VAL A 17 -2.24 9.60 5.38
N ALA A 18 -2.86 8.43 5.34
CA ALA A 18 -3.41 7.88 4.12
C ALA A 18 -4.61 8.71 3.63
N PRO A 19 -4.72 8.97 2.31
CA PRO A 19 -5.94 9.53 1.75
C PRO A 19 -7.11 8.55 1.93
N PRO A 20 -8.36 9.05 1.97
CA PRO A 20 -9.55 8.20 2.09
C PRO A 20 -9.58 7.08 1.04
N GLY A 21 -9.85 5.85 1.46
CA GLY A 21 -9.90 4.67 0.60
C GLY A 21 -8.55 4.15 0.10
N PHE A 22 -7.44 4.68 0.60
CA PHE A 22 -6.11 4.18 0.25
C PHE A 22 -5.97 2.70 0.58
N GLY A 23 -5.48 1.91 -0.37
CA GLY A 23 -5.32 0.46 -0.25
C GLY A 23 -6.60 -0.36 -0.35
N LEU A 24 -7.78 0.28 -0.45
CA LEU A 24 -9.08 -0.40 -0.44
C LEU A 24 -9.72 -0.54 -1.82
N SER A 25 -9.05 -0.14 -2.87
CA SER A 25 -9.48 -0.35 -4.26
C SER A 25 -8.28 -0.58 -5.16
N LYS A 26 -8.53 -1.14 -6.32
CA LYS A 26 -7.51 -1.40 -7.34
C LYS A 26 -6.82 -0.10 -7.79
N GLU A 27 -7.59 0.97 -7.97
CA GLU A 27 -7.07 2.28 -8.40
C GLU A 27 -6.24 2.96 -7.32
N ARG A 28 -6.52 2.67 -6.05
CA ARG A 28 -5.83 3.22 -4.87
C ARG A 28 -4.96 2.18 -4.18
N ALA A 29 -4.44 1.22 -4.95
CA ALA A 29 -3.59 0.16 -4.45
C ALA A 29 -2.37 0.72 -3.71
N VAL A 30 -1.95 0.00 -2.68
CA VAL A 30 -0.68 0.27 -1.98
C VAL A 30 0.46 -0.07 -2.93
N GLU A 31 1.39 0.85 -3.10
CA GLU A 31 2.57 0.64 -3.92
C GLU A 31 3.70 0.03 -3.08
N VAL A 32 4.20 -1.11 -3.50
CA VAL A 32 5.28 -1.84 -2.85
C VAL A 32 6.26 -2.37 -3.89
N CYS A 33 7.42 -2.85 -3.45
CA CYS A 33 8.43 -3.35 -4.36
C CYS A 33 8.49 -4.88 -4.34
N LEU A 34 7.92 -5.50 -5.37
CA LEU A 34 7.95 -6.94 -5.58
C LEU A 34 7.34 -7.75 -4.40
N PRO A 35 7.24 -9.07 -4.45
CA PRO A 35 6.68 -9.88 -3.36
C PRO A 35 7.33 -9.68 -1.99
N PRO A 36 8.67 -9.48 -1.88
CA PRO A 36 9.26 -9.19 -0.57
C PRO A 36 8.77 -7.88 0.06
N GLY A 37 8.56 -6.82 -0.75
CA GLY A 37 8.01 -5.54 -0.29
C GLY A 37 6.55 -5.66 0.15
N GLU A 38 5.76 -6.43 -0.57
CA GLU A 38 4.37 -6.74 -0.22
C GLU A 38 4.29 -7.47 1.12
N LYS A 39 5.10 -8.52 1.28
CA LYS A 39 5.20 -9.28 2.54
C LYS A 39 5.61 -8.38 3.71
N ALA A 40 6.65 -7.57 3.56
CA ALA A 40 7.13 -6.67 4.60
C ALA A 40 6.07 -5.63 4.98
N TYR A 41 5.33 -5.12 4.01
CA TYR A 41 4.24 -4.18 4.25
C TYR A 41 3.11 -4.84 5.08
N LEU A 42 2.66 -6.03 4.69
CA LEU A 42 1.62 -6.79 5.41
C LEU A 42 2.03 -7.11 6.86
N GLU A 43 3.27 -7.50 7.09
CA GLU A 43 3.81 -7.77 8.43
C GLU A 43 3.83 -6.53 9.34
N GLY A 44 3.95 -5.34 8.76
CA GLY A 44 3.93 -4.07 9.49
C GLY A 44 2.53 -3.59 9.89
N LEU A 45 1.47 -4.16 9.33
CA LEU A 45 0.11 -3.71 9.57
C LEU A 45 -0.38 -4.04 10.98
N ARG A 46 -1.28 -3.19 11.49
CA ARG A 46 -1.98 -3.38 12.77
C ARG A 46 -3.47 -3.17 12.60
N CYS A 47 -4.23 -4.06 13.19
CA CYS A 47 -5.68 -3.92 13.32
C CYS A 47 -6.04 -2.77 14.27
N PRO A 48 -7.27 -2.22 14.21
CA PRO A 48 -7.80 -1.41 15.29
C PRO A 48 -7.64 -2.16 16.62
N GLY A 49 -7.04 -1.50 17.62
CA GLY A 49 -6.70 -2.14 18.90
C GLY A 49 -5.29 -2.75 18.97
N GLY A 50 -4.53 -2.78 17.86
CA GLY A 50 -3.10 -3.07 17.85
C GLY A 50 -2.70 -4.50 17.51
N ALA A 51 -3.63 -5.44 17.33
CA ALA A 51 -3.32 -6.80 16.93
C ALA A 51 -2.77 -6.84 15.49
N ALA A 52 -1.85 -7.79 15.22
CA ALA A 52 -1.42 -8.05 13.86
C ALA A 52 -2.55 -8.75 13.08
N PRO A 53 -2.90 -8.28 11.87
CA PRO A 53 -3.86 -8.99 11.04
C PRO A 53 -3.28 -10.31 10.54
N ARG A 54 -4.16 -11.26 10.23
CA ARG A 54 -3.77 -12.49 9.52
C ARG A 54 -4.02 -12.28 8.02
N PRO A 55 -2.99 -12.22 7.18
CA PRO A 55 -3.15 -12.03 5.75
C PRO A 55 -3.54 -13.33 5.05
N ARG A 56 -4.42 -13.23 4.06
CA ARG A 56 -4.75 -14.29 3.12
C ARG A 56 -4.72 -13.74 1.70
N ARG A 57 -3.87 -14.30 0.85
CA ARG A 57 -3.83 -13.90 -0.54
C ARG A 57 -5.10 -14.36 -1.26
N VAL A 58 -5.76 -13.45 -1.96
CA VAL A 58 -6.89 -13.75 -2.84
C VAL A 58 -6.36 -14.11 -4.23
N GLY A 59 -5.46 -13.32 -4.79
CA GLY A 59 -4.84 -13.52 -6.08
C GLY A 59 -4.63 -12.22 -6.85
N SER A 60 -4.16 -12.36 -8.08
CA SER A 60 -4.09 -11.25 -9.02
C SER A 60 -5.48 -10.97 -9.59
N ILE A 61 -5.87 -9.70 -9.61
CA ILE A 61 -7.24 -9.26 -9.95
C ILE A 61 -7.31 -8.40 -11.22
N GLY A 62 -6.26 -8.36 -12.00
CA GLY A 62 -6.17 -7.59 -13.24
C GLY A 62 -5.36 -6.30 -13.09
N SER A 63 -5.32 -5.52 -14.15
CA SER A 63 -4.54 -4.29 -14.21
C SER A 63 -5.16 -3.16 -13.38
N ARG A 64 -4.32 -2.28 -12.86
CA ARG A 64 -4.73 -1.11 -12.07
C ARG A 64 -5.71 -0.23 -12.84
N GLN A 65 -5.41 0.06 -14.11
CA GLN A 65 -6.37 0.61 -15.07
C GLN A 65 -6.76 -0.48 -16.07
N GLU A 66 -8.03 -0.56 -16.45
CA GLU A 66 -8.47 -1.54 -17.42
C GLU A 66 -7.89 -1.23 -18.80
N PRO A 67 -7.17 -2.17 -19.44
CA PRO A 67 -6.69 -1.99 -20.79
C PRO A 67 -7.86 -2.05 -21.79
N SER A 68 -7.76 -1.28 -22.89
CA SER A 68 -8.73 -1.34 -23.98
C SER A 68 -8.67 -2.69 -24.71
N ASP A 69 -7.50 -3.33 -24.71
CA ASP A 69 -7.25 -4.66 -25.24
C ASP A 69 -6.68 -5.54 -24.11
N PRO A 70 -7.33 -6.66 -23.74
CA PRO A 70 -6.82 -7.56 -22.71
C PRO A 70 -5.47 -8.21 -23.08
N ASN A 71 -5.08 -8.17 -24.36
CA ASN A 71 -3.80 -8.67 -24.84
C ASN A 71 -2.76 -7.55 -25.08
N ASP A 72 -2.99 -6.36 -24.53
CA ASP A 72 -2.06 -5.24 -24.67
C ASP A 72 -0.66 -5.65 -24.18
N PRO A 73 0.37 -5.63 -25.06
CA PRO A 73 1.71 -6.07 -24.69
C PRO A 73 2.33 -5.22 -23.58
N ARG A 74 1.85 -4.00 -23.37
CA ARG A 74 2.30 -3.13 -22.28
C ARG A 74 2.04 -3.72 -20.90
N ILE A 75 1.04 -4.59 -20.75
CA ILE A 75 0.75 -5.29 -19.48
C ILE A 75 2.00 -6.06 -19.03
N LEU A 76 2.61 -6.84 -19.92
CA LEU A 76 3.84 -7.59 -19.60
C LEU A 76 5.06 -6.69 -19.47
N ILE A 77 5.17 -5.66 -20.32
CA ILE A 77 6.29 -4.72 -20.28
C ILE A 77 6.34 -3.95 -18.95
N GLN A 78 5.18 -3.59 -18.42
CA GLN A 78 5.07 -2.85 -17.17
C GLN A 78 5.27 -3.71 -15.92
N MET A 79 5.38 -5.03 -16.04
CA MET A 79 5.77 -5.91 -14.93
C MET A 79 7.26 -5.78 -14.55
N ASP A 80 8.04 -5.01 -15.30
CA ASP A 80 9.41 -4.67 -14.93
C ASP A 80 9.42 -3.50 -13.92
N PRO A 81 9.81 -3.74 -12.66
CA PRO A 81 9.80 -2.72 -11.61
C PRO A 81 10.85 -1.62 -11.82
N GLU A 82 11.82 -1.85 -12.70
CA GLU A 82 12.86 -0.86 -13.04
C GLU A 82 12.41 0.09 -14.16
N ARG A 83 11.27 -0.20 -14.78
CA ARG A 83 10.71 0.63 -15.85
C ARG A 83 9.62 1.57 -15.30
N PRO A 84 9.92 2.86 -15.14
CA PRO A 84 8.91 3.83 -14.73
C PRO A 84 7.86 4.02 -15.85
N LEU A 85 6.64 4.37 -15.46
CA LEU A 85 5.61 4.78 -16.41
C LEU A 85 6.02 6.10 -17.08
N ALA A 86 5.81 6.18 -18.39
CA ALA A 86 5.97 7.44 -19.13
C ALA A 86 4.80 8.39 -18.82
N PRO A 87 5.01 9.72 -18.90
CA PRO A 87 3.91 10.68 -18.73
C PRO A 87 2.74 10.38 -19.67
N GLY A 88 1.53 10.24 -19.11
CA GLY A 88 0.31 9.92 -19.86
C GLY A 88 0.15 8.44 -20.25
N GLU A 89 1.11 7.59 -19.94
CA GLU A 89 0.99 6.14 -20.13
C GLU A 89 -0.06 5.57 -19.13
N PRO A 90 -1.00 4.73 -19.58
CA PRO A 90 -1.92 4.09 -18.65
C PRO A 90 -1.17 3.14 -17.71
N ASP A 91 -1.58 3.11 -16.46
CA ASP A 91 -1.03 2.20 -15.44
C ASP A 91 -1.70 0.84 -15.57
N LEU A 92 -1.02 -0.07 -16.26
CA LEU A 92 -1.49 -1.44 -16.51
C LEU A 92 -0.84 -2.47 -15.58
N HIS A 93 -0.17 -2.04 -14.50
CA HIS A 93 0.38 -2.94 -13.52
C HIS A 93 -0.67 -3.89 -12.98
N ILE A 94 -0.31 -5.16 -12.89
CA ILE A 94 -1.17 -6.17 -12.28
C ILE A 94 -1.26 -5.91 -10.78
N VAL A 95 -2.48 -5.91 -10.26
CA VAL A 95 -2.77 -5.69 -8.85
C VAL A 95 -3.08 -7.02 -8.18
N ASP A 96 -2.47 -7.25 -7.03
CA ASP A 96 -2.78 -8.37 -6.14
C ASP A 96 -3.78 -7.93 -5.06
N ALA A 97 -4.66 -8.85 -4.68
CA ALA A 97 -5.59 -8.66 -3.59
C ALA A 97 -5.29 -9.61 -2.42
N PHE A 98 -5.41 -9.06 -1.21
CA PHE A 98 -5.30 -9.79 0.05
C PHE A 98 -6.48 -9.48 0.94
N GLU A 99 -6.85 -10.43 1.78
CA GLU A 99 -7.68 -10.18 2.95
C GLU A 99 -6.80 -10.05 4.18
N ALA A 100 -6.99 -8.99 4.95
CA ALA A 100 -6.39 -8.81 6.26
C ALA A 100 -7.46 -9.07 7.33
N HIS A 101 -7.35 -10.21 8.00
CA HIS A 101 -8.31 -10.65 9.01
C HIS A 101 -7.95 -10.07 10.37
N CYS A 102 -8.80 -9.19 10.86
CA CYS A 102 -8.73 -8.57 12.20
C CYS A 102 -9.84 -9.10 13.11
N PRO A 103 -9.71 -8.96 14.44
CA PRO A 103 -10.84 -9.19 15.33
C PRO A 103 -12.06 -8.34 14.94
N GLY A 104 -13.17 -8.98 14.57
CA GLY A 104 -14.42 -8.32 14.21
C GLY A 104 -14.48 -7.67 12.81
N ALA A 105 -13.43 -7.73 12.02
CA ALA A 105 -13.41 -7.13 10.68
C ALA A 105 -12.45 -7.84 9.72
N VAL A 106 -12.79 -7.81 8.43
CA VAL A 106 -11.93 -8.26 7.34
C VAL A 106 -11.77 -7.11 6.36
N TYR A 107 -10.53 -6.76 6.04
CA TYR A 107 -10.21 -5.72 5.06
C TYR A 107 -9.71 -6.38 3.79
N THR A 108 -10.27 -6.01 2.64
CA THR A 108 -9.70 -6.38 1.34
C THR A 108 -8.72 -5.29 0.93
N LEU A 109 -7.46 -5.68 0.78
CA LEU A 109 -6.34 -4.80 0.46
C LEU A 109 -5.84 -5.08 -0.95
N PHE A 110 -5.43 -4.03 -1.63
CA PHE A 110 -4.95 -4.08 -3.00
C PHE A 110 -3.50 -3.60 -3.08
N PHE A 111 -2.65 -4.33 -3.80
CA PHE A 111 -1.22 -4.05 -3.90
C PHE A 111 -0.77 -3.99 -5.35
N ASP A 112 -0.02 -2.95 -5.68
CA ASP A 112 0.76 -2.83 -6.89
C ASP A 112 2.24 -2.99 -6.52
N MET A 113 2.84 -4.10 -6.92
CA MET A 113 4.22 -4.42 -6.54
C MET A 113 5.27 -3.95 -7.56
N TYR A 114 4.86 -3.20 -8.58
CA TYR A 114 5.74 -2.83 -9.69
C TYR A 114 6.14 -1.36 -9.69
N HIS A 115 5.63 -0.54 -8.79
CA HIS A 115 6.02 0.87 -8.68
C HIS A 115 7.29 1.09 -7.84
N CYS A 116 7.61 0.21 -6.93
CA CYS A 116 8.77 0.28 -6.04
C CYS A 116 9.01 1.69 -5.47
N PRO A 117 8.14 2.20 -4.59
CA PRO A 117 8.22 3.55 -4.07
C PRO A 117 9.49 3.76 -3.26
N ALA A 118 10.08 4.97 -3.35
CA ALA A 118 11.27 5.34 -2.57
C ALA A 118 10.97 5.61 -1.08
N LEU A 119 9.71 5.90 -0.74
CA LEU A 119 9.27 6.20 0.62
C LEU A 119 8.29 5.14 1.13
N PRO A 120 8.29 4.86 2.44
CA PRO A 120 7.29 3.98 3.04
C PRO A 120 5.87 4.48 2.76
N GLN A 121 5.00 3.59 2.34
CA GLN A 121 3.60 3.89 2.13
C GLN A 121 2.85 3.93 3.48
N PRO A 122 1.82 4.79 3.63
CA PRO A 122 0.99 4.81 4.83
C PRO A 122 0.22 3.49 4.98
N ALA A 123 -0.41 3.27 6.15
CA ALA A 123 -1.35 2.16 6.31
C ALA A 123 -2.59 2.37 5.44
N PRO A 124 -3.25 1.29 4.99
CA PRO A 124 -4.56 1.38 4.37
C PRO A 124 -5.58 2.02 5.29
N ASP A 125 -6.59 2.64 4.71
CA ASP A 125 -7.66 3.28 5.48
C ASP A 125 -8.32 2.27 6.45
N GLY A 126 -8.41 2.65 7.72
CA GLY A 126 -8.94 1.79 8.80
C GLY A 126 -7.93 0.91 9.52
N LEU A 127 -6.70 0.80 9.02
CA LEU A 127 -5.60 0.04 9.64
C LEU A 127 -4.49 0.97 10.14
N GLY A 128 -3.61 0.42 10.99
CA GLY A 128 -2.40 1.10 11.47
C GLY A 128 -1.11 0.41 11.02
N ARG A 129 0.00 0.99 11.44
CA ARG A 129 1.36 0.43 11.26
C ARG A 129 2.14 0.56 12.54
#